data_c30c6a2a537f7f28c2534f582fda090a
#
_entry.id   c30c6a2a537f7f28c2534f582fda090a
#
_cell.length_a   1.000
_cell.length_b   1.000
_cell.length_c   1.000
_cell.angle_alpha   90.00
_cell.angle_beta   90.00
_cell.angle_gamma   90.00
#
_symmetry.space_group_name_H-M   'P 1'
#
loop_
_entity.id
_entity.type
_entity.pdbx_description
1 polymer ?
#
loop_
_entity_poly.entity_id
_entity_poly.type
_entity_poly.pdbx_seq_one_letter_code
_entity_poly.pdbx_strand_id
1 'polypeptide(L)'
;MRKHLRKWLAGLLAAVILLPLGGCSLPGLAGSGNDTIRIASQNTTEQQIMAYMIAGMIEHDTNLKTSIINNLGSGNVSFNALKNGNADISAIRFYGTDLTTILNEKFERDPAKVKATVTKGFQDRYHMTYFKTYGFADTYAWMVTQKYAKQHHLKTVSDMKKLAPKM
;
A
#
# COMPACT_ATOMS: atom_id res chain seq x y z
N MET A 1 61.56 4.16 -23.00
CA MET A 1 60.54 5.11 -22.52
C MET A 1 59.10 4.62 -22.69
N ARG A 2 58.68 3.93 -23.75
CA ARG A 2 57.28 3.46 -23.98
C ARG A 2 56.78 2.39 -23.00
N LYS A 3 57.64 1.54 -22.41
CA LYS A 3 57.21 0.45 -21.49
C LYS A 3 56.82 0.96 -20.08
N HIS A 4 57.44 2.04 -19.63
CA HIS A 4 57.09 2.63 -18.32
C HIS A 4 55.78 3.43 -18.38
N LEU A 5 55.55 4.14 -19.48
CA LEU A 5 54.32 4.90 -19.68
C LEU A 5 53.06 3.98 -19.70
N ARG A 6 53.16 2.77 -20.31
CA ARG A 6 52.08 1.77 -20.32
C ARG A 6 51.76 1.22 -18.93
N LYS A 7 52.77 1.06 -18.07
CA LYS A 7 52.57 0.60 -16.68
C LYS A 7 51.93 1.69 -15.81
N TRP A 8 52.28 2.95 -16.04
CA TRP A 8 51.66 4.08 -15.36
C TRP A 8 50.23 4.30 -15.77
N LEU A 9 49.89 4.15 -17.05
CA LEU A 9 48.54 4.21 -17.57
C LEU A 9 47.68 3.06 -17.06
N ALA A 10 48.21 1.84 -16.97
CA ALA A 10 47.49 0.70 -16.39
C ALA A 10 47.22 0.88 -14.87
N GLY A 11 48.16 1.48 -14.13
CA GLY A 11 47.98 1.80 -12.71
C GLY A 11 46.92 2.87 -12.48
N LEU A 12 46.86 3.90 -13.34
CA LEU A 12 45.84 4.96 -13.28
C LEU A 12 44.45 4.44 -13.62
N LEU A 13 44.34 3.51 -14.60
CA LEU A 13 43.06 2.89 -14.96
C LEU A 13 42.53 1.98 -13.83
N ALA A 14 43.43 1.25 -13.13
CA ALA A 14 43.07 0.42 -11.99
C ALA A 14 42.59 1.24 -10.77
N ALA A 15 43.19 2.43 -10.56
CA ALA A 15 42.83 3.33 -9.47
C ALA A 15 41.46 3.98 -9.66
N VAL A 16 41.00 4.18 -10.91
CA VAL A 16 39.68 4.73 -11.23
C VAL A 16 38.54 3.69 -11.02
N ILE A 17 38.88 2.41 -11.10
CA ILE A 17 37.90 1.32 -10.87
C ILE A 17 37.67 1.05 -9.36
N LEU A 18 38.57 1.53 -8.50
CA LEU A 18 38.51 1.38 -7.03
C LEU A 18 37.89 2.58 -6.32
N LEU A 19 37.33 3.55 -7.07
CA LEU A 19 36.42 4.53 -6.45
C LEU A 19 35.25 3.74 -5.89
N PRO A 20 34.98 3.77 -4.58
CA PRO A 20 33.81 3.14 -4.03
C PRO A 20 32.64 3.78 -4.76
N LEU A 21 31.81 2.96 -5.37
CA LEU A 21 30.44 3.34 -5.72
C LEU A 21 29.75 3.67 -4.39
N GLY A 22 30.05 4.83 -3.86
CA GLY A 22 29.20 5.50 -2.87
C GLY A 22 27.87 5.66 -3.57
N GLY A 23 27.00 4.67 -3.43
CA GLY A 23 25.69 4.70 -4.00
C GLY A 23 25.04 5.99 -3.59
N CYS A 24 24.77 6.88 -4.53
CA CYS A 24 23.78 7.93 -4.35
C CYS A 24 22.51 7.19 -3.94
N SER A 25 22.20 7.17 -2.65
CA SER A 25 20.92 6.74 -2.15
C SER A 25 19.90 7.71 -2.76
N LEU A 26 19.22 7.25 -3.80
CA LEU A 26 18.05 7.96 -4.33
C LEU A 26 17.09 8.17 -3.17
N PRO A 27 16.60 9.39 -2.92
CA PRO A 27 15.57 9.64 -1.92
C PRO A 27 14.37 8.73 -2.24
N GLY A 28 14.08 7.77 -1.36
CA GLY A 28 13.04 6.75 -1.56
C GLY A 28 13.55 5.31 -1.78
N LEU A 29 14.86 5.09 -2.03
CA LEU A 29 15.48 3.76 -2.13
C LEU A 29 16.56 3.53 -1.06
N ALA A 30 16.83 4.52 -0.20
CA ALA A 30 17.67 4.33 0.98
C ALA A 30 16.92 3.37 1.90
N GLY A 31 17.43 2.18 2.09
CA GLY A 31 17.01 1.32 3.17
C GLY A 31 17.01 2.16 4.44
N SER A 32 15.83 2.41 4.99
CA SER A 32 15.70 3.10 6.26
C SER A 32 16.54 2.32 7.28
N GLY A 33 17.34 3.03 8.06
CA GLY A 33 18.01 2.43 9.20
C GLY A 33 16.96 1.67 10.05
N ASN A 34 17.40 0.71 10.85
CA ASN A 34 16.52 -0.18 11.65
C ASN A 34 15.47 0.55 12.53
N ASP A 35 15.52 1.88 12.60
CA ASP A 35 14.70 2.71 13.49
C ASP A 35 13.59 3.49 12.74
N THR A 36 13.37 3.23 11.46
CA THR A 36 12.34 3.95 10.66
C THR A 36 11.23 3.01 10.22
N ILE A 37 9.99 3.28 10.64
CA ILE A 37 8.78 2.56 10.23
C ILE A 37 8.21 3.18 8.96
N ARG A 38 8.07 2.38 7.92
CA ARG A 38 7.54 2.79 6.61
C ARG A 38 6.05 2.49 6.53
N ILE A 39 5.24 3.52 6.31
CA ILE A 39 3.78 3.43 6.29
C ILE A 39 3.28 3.60 4.86
N ALA A 40 2.70 2.55 4.29
CA ALA A 40 2.10 2.57 2.96
C ALA A 40 0.72 3.22 2.99
N SER A 41 0.50 4.22 2.12
CA SER A 41 -0.76 4.93 1.94
C SER A 41 -1.15 4.98 0.47
N GLN A 42 -2.43 4.78 0.18
CA GLN A 42 -2.95 4.95 -1.18
C GLN A 42 -3.22 6.45 -1.46
N ASN A 43 -3.70 6.74 -2.66
CA ASN A 43 -3.91 8.12 -3.15
C ASN A 43 -5.25 8.75 -2.71
N THR A 44 -5.98 8.16 -1.77
CA THR A 44 -7.20 8.77 -1.20
C THR A 44 -6.87 9.63 0.01
N THR A 45 -7.58 10.74 0.18
CA THR A 45 -7.38 11.67 1.30
C THR A 45 -7.50 10.97 2.65
N GLU A 46 -8.49 10.10 2.82
CA GLU A 46 -8.70 9.34 4.04
C GLU A 46 -7.47 8.49 4.40
N GLN A 47 -6.93 7.75 3.45
CA GLN A 47 -5.77 6.89 3.70
C GLN A 47 -4.52 7.69 4.01
N GLN A 48 -4.35 8.85 3.39
CA GLN A 48 -3.24 9.76 3.71
C GLN A 48 -3.37 10.32 5.12
N ILE A 49 -4.57 10.79 5.51
CA ILE A 49 -4.82 11.27 6.88
C ILE A 49 -4.50 10.17 7.90
N MET A 50 -5.00 8.95 7.68
CA MET A 50 -4.74 7.83 8.59
C MET A 50 -3.25 7.47 8.67
N ALA A 51 -2.52 7.55 7.56
CA ALA A 51 -1.07 7.32 7.57
C ALA A 51 -0.34 8.37 8.42
N TYR A 52 -0.69 9.65 8.30
CA TYR A 52 -0.11 10.70 9.12
C TYR A 52 -0.50 10.58 10.60
N MET A 53 -1.73 10.16 10.90
CA MET A 53 -2.15 9.90 12.30
C MET A 53 -1.34 8.77 12.90
N ILE A 54 -1.17 7.65 12.20
CA ILE A 54 -0.34 6.52 12.66
C ILE A 54 1.11 6.97 12.86
N ALA A 55 1.67 7.72 11.91
CA ALA A 55 3.01 8.26 12.02
C ALA A 55 3.17 9.12 13.28
N GLY A 56 2.26 10.06 13.49
CA GLY A 56 2.27 10.92 14.69
C GLY A 56 2.18 10.15 16.00
N MET A 57 1.35 9.10 16.05
CA MET A 57 1.24 8.23 17.24
C MET A 57 2.54 7.46 17.50
N ILE A 58 3.13 6.87 16.46
CA ILE A 58 4.40 6.12 16.60
C ILE A 58 5.51 7.05 17.10
N GLU A 59 5.65 8.22 16.52
CA GLU A 59 6.71 9.19 16.88
C GLU A 59 6.47 9.82 18.27
N HIS A 60 5.19 9.98 18.68
CA HIS A 60 4.85 10.48 20.00
C HIS A 60 5.12 9.45 21.11
N ASP A 61 4.76 8.19 20.88
CA ASP A 61 4.76 7.15 21.90
C ASP A 61 6.05 6.31 21.93
N THR A 62 6.94 6.50 20.94
CA THR A 62 8.19 5.75 20.79
C THR A 62 9.34 6.64 20.35
N ASN A 63 10.56 6.10 20.36
CA ASN A 63 11.74 6.76 19.77
C ASN A 63 11.94 6.43 18.28
N LEU A 64 10.98 5.74 17.65
CA LEU A 64 11.06 5.38 16.24
C LEU A 64 10.72 6.57 15.34
N LYS A 65 11.33 6.62 14.18
CA LYS A 65 10.99 7.55 13.11
C LYS A 65 10.00 6.92 12.16
N THR A 66 9.26 7.72 11.42
CA THR A 66 8.36 7.23 10.39
C THR A 66 8.68 7.78 9.02
N SER A 67 8.28 7.07 7.98
CA SER A 67 8.33 7.50 6.59
C SER A 67 7.06 7.06 5.89
N ILE A 68 6.36 7.99 5.25
CA ILE A 68 5.08 7.70 4.58
C ILE A 68 5.33 7.52 3.09
N ILE A 69 4.94 6.35 2.56
CA ILE A 69 4.95 6.04 1.13
C ILE A 69 3.56 6.37 0.59
N ASN A 70 3.41 7.58 0.06
CA ASN A 70 2.15 8.08 -0.45
C ASN A 70 1.85 7.63 -1.89
N ASN A 71 0.58 7.81 -2.29
CA ASN A 71 0.10 7.69 -3.66
C ASN A 71 0.23 6.29 -4.27
N LEU A 72 0.18 5.25 -3.46
CA LEU A 72 0.05 3.89 -3.97
C LEU A 72 -1.32 3.73 -4.63
N GLY A 73 -1.33 3.30 -5.89
CA GLY A 73 -2.53 3.36 -6.74
C GLY A 73 -3.65 2.38 -6.35
N SER A 74 -3.38 1.37 -5.50
CA SER A 74 -4.39 0.38 -5.10
C SER A 74 -4.01 -0.39 -3.85
N GLY A 75 -5.01 -1.11 -3.27
CA GLY A 75 -4.79 -2.04 -2.16
C GLY A 75 -3.80 -3.16 -2.49
N ASN A 76 -3.79 -3.64 -3.74
CA ASN A 76 -2.82 -4.65 -4.18
C ASN A 76 -1.39 -4.11 -4.22
N VAL A 77 -1.19 -2.86 -4.66
CA VAL A 77 0.14 -2.22 -4.65
C VAL A 77 0.63 -2.03 -3.22
N SER A 78 -0.24 -1.56 -2.32
CA SER A 78 0.06 -1.43 -0.89
C SER A 78 0.38 -2.77 -0.24
N PHE A 79 -0.38 -3.84 -0.56
CA PHE A 79 -0.09 -5.19 -0.09
C PHE A 79 1.28 -5.70 -0.59
N ASN A 80 1.59 -5.49 -1.87
CA ASN A 80 2.89 -5.91 -2.41
C ASN A 80 4.05 -5.13 -1.79
N ALA A 81 3.86 -3.87 -1.41
CA ALA A 81 4.87 -3.11 -0.68
C ALA A 81 5.20 -3.77 0.68
N LEU A 82 4.16 -4.19 1.43
CA LEU A 82 4.35 -4.96 2.67
C LEU A 82 5.02 -6.31 2.41
N LYS A 83 4.50 -7.09 1.46
CA LYS A 83 4.99 -8.43 1.14
C LYS A 83 6.46 -8.46 0.73
N ASN A 84 6.89 -7.43 0.01
CA ASN A 84 8.28 -7.31 -0.47
C ASN A 84 9.21 -6.60 0.53
N GLY A 85 8.73 -6.27 1.73
CA GLY A 85 9.52 -5.56 2.71
C GLY A 85 9.84 -4.10 2.35
N ASN A 86 9.06 -3.49 1.45
CA ASN A 86 9.20 -2.08 1.07
C ASN A 86 8.39 -1.15 1.98
N ALA A 87 7.44 -1.69 2.74
CA ALA A 87 6.68 -1.01 3.77
C ALA A 87 6.49 -1.95 4.97
N ASP A 88 6.28 -1.38 6.15
CA ASP A 88 6.11 -2.10 7.40
C ASP A 88 4.65 -2.07 7.87
N ILE A 89 3.92 -1.00 7.54
CA ILE A 89 2.51 -0.81 7.88
C ILE A 89 1.74 -0.38 6.63
N SER A 90 0.51 -0.88 6.44
CA SER A 90 -0.48 -0.30 5.55
C SER A 90 -1.50 0.47 6.38
N ALA A 91 -1.71 1.76 6.06
CA ALA A 91 -2.55 2.64 6.86
C ALA A 91 -4.01 2.17 6.92
N ILE A 92 -4.57 1.75 5.81
CA ILE A 92 -5.94 1.22 5.74
C ILE A 92 -5.97 -0.03 4.85
N ARG A 93 -6.71 -1.03 5.34
CA ARG A 93 -7.06 -2.24 4.60
C ARG A 93 -8.53 -2.57 4.81
N PHE A 94 -9.17 -3.12 3.78
CA PHE A 94 -10.58 -3.48 3.80
C PHE A 94 -10.74 -5.00 3.76
N TYR A 95 -11.32 -5.59 4.80
CA TYR A 95 -11.49 -7.04 4.92
C TYR A 95 -12.18 -7.66 3.70
N GLY A 96 -13.28 -7.05 3.21
CA GLY A 96 -14.01 -7.56 2.05
C GLY A 96 -13.19 -7.59 0.76
N THR A 97 -12.40 -6.54 0.54
CA THR A 97 -11.49 -6.46 -0.60
C THR A 97 -10.37 -7.48 -0.47
N ASP A 98 -9.73 -7.57 0.68
CA ASP A 98 -8.62 -8.49 0.91
C ASP A 98 -9.03 -9.95 0.86
N LEU A 99 -10.26 -10.27 1.28
CA LEU A 99 -10.81 -11.62 1.15
C LEU A 99 -10.77 -12.09 -0.31
N THR A 100 -11.25 -11.27 -1.23
CA THR A 100 -11.43 -11.67 -2.62
C THR A 100 -10.22 -11.40 -3.50
N THR A 101 -9.47 -10.31 -3.26
CA THR A 101 -8.37 -9.89 -4.16
C THR A 101 -6.99 -10.39 -3.73
N ILE A 102 -6.77 -10.58 -2.42
CA ILE A 102 -5.47 -11.01 -1.90
C ILE A 102 -5.50 -12.49 -1.53
N LEU A 103 -6.52 -12.91 -0.77
CA LEU A 103 -6.65 -14.30 -0.37
C LEU A 103 -7.27 -15.19 -1.45
N ASN A 104 -7.93 -14.59 -2.45
CA ASN A 104 -8.65 -15.26 -3.52
C ASN A 104 -9.75 -16.22 -3.00
N GLU A 105 -10.39 -15.82 -1.90
CA GLU A 105 -11.49 -16.56 -1.30
C GLU A 105 -12.83 -16.12 -1.90
N LYS A 106 -13.85 -16.96 -1.75
CA LYS A 106 -15.20 -16.66 -2.21
C LYS A 106 -15.79 -15.50 -1.41
N PHE A 107 -16.65 -14.72 -2.07
CA PHE A 107 -17.40 -13.65 -1.42
C PHE A 107 -18.22 -14.19 -0.24
N GLU A 108 -18.13 -13.54 0.90
CA GLU A 108 -18.90 -13.82 2.11
C GLU A 108 -19.64 -12.55 2.54
N ARG A 109 -20.87 -12.70 3.01
CA ARG A 109 -21.73 -11.57 3.43
C ARG A 109 -21.64 -11.27 4.93
N ASP A 110 -21.28 -12.26 5.73
CA ASP A 110 -21.16 -12.13 7.18
C ASP A 110 -19.84 -11.40 7.53
N PRO A 111 -19.90 -10.16 8.05
CA PRO A 111 -18.68 -9.39 8.35
C PRO A 111 -17.79 -10.06 9.39
N ALA A 112 -18.37 -10.81 10.33
CA ALA A 112 -17.59 -11.49 11.36
C ALA A 112 -16.77 -12.64 10.76
N LYS A 113 -17.38 -13.41 9.84
CA LYS A 113 -16.68 -14.47 9.11
C LYS A 113 -15.62 -13.90 8.19
N VAL A 114 -15.92 -12.82 7.44
CA VAL A 114 -14.95 -12.14 6.59
C VAL A 114 -13.73 -11.71 7.40
N LYS A 115 -13.96 -11.01 8.52
CA LYS A 115 -12.89 -10.57 9.42
C LYS A 115 -12.05 -11.75 9.91
N ALA A 116 -12.68 -12.80 10.41
CA ALA A 116 -11.98 -13.98 10.92
C ALA A 116 -11.11 -14.65 9.83
N THR A 117 -11.69 -14.87 8.64
CA THR A 117 -11.01 -15.49 7.50
C THR A 117 -9.81 -14.66 7.05
N VAL A 118 -9.99 -13.34 6.92
CA VAL A 118 -8.91 -12.45 6.44
C VAL A 118 -7.80 -12.34 7.48
N THR A 119 -8.14 -12.12 8.75
CA THR A 119 -7.13 -12.02 9.82
C THR A 119 -6.28 -13.30 9.89
N LYS A 120 -6.95 -14.47 9.87
CA LYS A 120 -6.26 -15.75 9.88
C LYS A 120 -5.44 -15.98 8.60
N GLY A 121 -6.01 -15.70 7.44
CA GLY A 121 -5.35 -15.91 6.14
C GLY A 121 -4.10 -15.06 5.96
N PHE A 122 -4.13 -13.80 6.43
CA PHE A 122 -2.94 -12.94 6.39
C PHE A 122 -1.85 -13.40 7.37
N GLN A 123 -2.24 -13.84 8.56
CA GLN A 123 -1.28 -14.40 9.51
C GLN A 123 -0.62 -15.68 8.98
N ASP A 124 -1.43 -16.61 8.47
CA ASP A 124 -0.94 -17.94 8.06
C ASP A 124 -0.10 -17.88 6.77
N ARG A 125 -0.55 -17.07 5.78
CA ARG A 125 0.07 -17.06 4.44
C ARG A 125 1.19 -16.02 4.30
N TYR A 126 1.12 -14.93 5.07
CA TYR A 126 2.03 -13.78 4.86
C TYR A 126 2.73 -13.32 6.14
N HIS A 127 2.42 -13.92 7.31
CA HIS A 127 2.94 -13.50 8.63
C HIS A 127 2.63 -12.04 8.96
N MET A 128 1.49 -11.53 8.44
CA MET A 128 1.02 -10.18 8.64
C MET A 128 -0.12 -10.14 9.65
N THR A 129 -0.11 -9.14 10.54
CA THR A 129 -1.11 -8.97 11.58
C THR A 129 -2.09 -7.85 11.22
N TYR A 130 -3.39 -8.15 11.26
CA TYR A 130 -4.42 -7.12 11.27
C TYR A 130 -4.62 -6.58 12.69
N PHE A 131 -4.48 -5.28 12.86
CA PHE A 131 -4.82 -4.60 14.10
C PHE A 131 -6.34 -4.47 14.28
N LYS A 132 -6.76 -3.90 15.43
CA LYS A 132 -8.17 -3.59 15.66
C LYS A 132 -8.68 -2.61 14.61
N THR A 133 -9.99 -2.74 14.28
CA THR A 133 -10.64 -1.81 13.35
C THR A 133 -10.70 -0.40 13.94
N TYR A 134 -10.73 0.60 13.08
CA TYR A 134 -10.87 2.01 13.46
C TYR A 134 -12.25 2.37 14.06
N GLY A 135 -13.21 1.44 14.05
CA GLY A 135 -14.54 1.64 14.61
C GLY A 135 -15.57 2.25 13.66
N PHE A 136 -15.21 2.43 12.39
CA PHE A 136 -16.16 2.85 11.35
C PHE A 136 -16.20 1.83 10.20
N ALA A 137 -17.25 1.91 9.39
CA ALA A 137 -17.39 1.10 8.18
C ALA A 137 -17.41 2.04 6.96
N ASP A 138 -16.61 1.70 5.96
CA ASP A 138 -16.64 2.32 4.65
C ASP A 138 -17.21 1.33 3.64
N THR A 139 -18.14 1.79 2.80
CA THR A 139 -18.83 0.94 1.82
C THR A 139 -19.15 1.73 0.55
N TYR A 140 -19.30 1.00 -0.54
CA TYR A 140 -19.72 1.59 -1.81
C TYR A 140 -21.22 1.81 -1.85
N ALA A 141 -21.65 2.93 -2.42
CA ALA A 141 -23.03 3.23 -2.73
C ALA A 141 -23.18 3.61 -4.20
N TRP A 142 -24.25 3.16 -4.81
CA TRP A 142 -24.64 3.61 -6.15
C TRP A 142 -25.32 4.97 -6.05
N MET A 143 -24.89 5.92 -6.86
CA MET A 143 -25.46 7.25 -6.89
C MET A 143 -25.93 7.60 -8.29
N VAL A 144 -27.10 8.21 -8.35
CA VAL A 144 -27.66 8.81 -9.57
C VAL A 144 -28.20 10.20 -9.25
N THR A 145 -28.29 11.08 -10.23
CA THR A 145 -28.92 12.39 -10.00
C THR A 145 -30.40 12.23 -9.67
N GLN A 146 -30.96 13.14 -8.85
CA GLN A 146 -32.40 13.13 -8.54
C GLN A 146 -33.25 13.22 -9.80
N LYS A 147 -32.83 14.00 -10.80
CA LYS A 147 -33.49 14.11 -12.09
C LYS A 147 -33.60 12.75 -12.77
N TYR A 148 -32.48 12.03 -12.87
CA TYR A 148 -32.41 10.71 -13.48
C TYR A 148 -33.25 9.68 -12.72
N ALA A 149 -33.15 9.67 -11.37
CA ALA A 149 -33.98 8.79 -10.54
C ALA A 149 -35.47 9.00 -10.73
N LYS A 150 -35.95 10.26 -10.77
CA LYS A 150 -37.34 10.61 -11.02
C LYS A 150 -37.78 10.19 -12.42
N GLN A 151 -36.97 10.48 -13.43
CA GLN A 151 -37.27 10.17 -14.84
C GLN A 151 -37.45 8.67 -15.10
N HIS A 152 -36.67 7.85 -14.41
CA HIS A 152 -36.66 6.39 -14.58
C HIS A 152 -37.32 5.63 -13.42
N HIS A 153 -37.99 6.34 -12.51
CA HIS A 153 -38.69 5.77 -11.34
C HIS A 153 -37.75 4.86 -10.48
N LEU A 154 -36.49 5.26 -10.28
CA LEU A 154 -35.52 4.51 -9.52
C LEU A 154 -35.62 4.81 -8.02
N LYS A 155 -35.82 3.78 -7.20
CA LYS A 155 -35.79 3.83 -5.73
C LYS A 155 -34.75 2.89 -5.13
N THR A 156 -34.45 1.81 -5.83
CA THR A 156 -33.50 0.76 -5.39
C THR A 156 -32.54 0.40 -6.53
N VAL A 157 -31.43 -0.26 -6.18
CA VAL A 157 -30.48 -0.78 -7.18
C VAL A 157 -31.18 -1.79 -8.12
N SER A 158 -32.15 -2.55 -7.62
CA SER A 158 -32.93 -3.52 -8.43
C SER A 158 -33.73 -2.86 -9.55
N ASP A 159 -34.17 -1.60 -9.37
CA ASP A 159 -34.89 -0.88 -10.42
C ASP A 159 -33.99 -0.58 -11.64
N MET A 160 -32.69 -0.51 -11.46
CA MET A 160 -31.70 -0.32 -12.54
C MET A 160 -31.65 -1.52 -13.49
N LYS A 161 -32.05 -2.72 -13.04
CA LYS A 161 -32.08 -3.92 -13.88
C LYS A 161 -32.86 -3.73 -15.19
N LYS A 162 -33.91 -2.92 -15.17
CA LYS A 162 -34.71 -2.59 -16.36
C LYS A 162 -33.98 -1.72 -17.37
N LEU A 163 -32.94 -1.01 -16.93
CA LEU A 163 -32.14 -0.10 -17.75
C LEU A 163 -30.84 -0.75 -18.23
N ALA A 164 -30.37 -1.79 -17.55
CA ALA A 164 -29.10 -2.45 -17.83
C ALA A 164 -28.94 -2.95 -19.29
N PRO A 165 -29.97 -3.44 -19.98
CA PRO A 165 -29.86 -3.81 -21.39
C PRO A 165 -29.71 -2.64 -22.37
N LYS A 166 -29.88 -1.40 -21.90
CA LYS A 166 -29.85 -0.17 -22.71
C LYS A 166 -28.58 0.68 -22.40
N MET A 167 -27.74 0.22 -21.49
CA MET A 167 -26.47 0.82 -21.13
C MET A 167 -25.31 0.06 -21.80
#